data_06c8f9d9befc93314f8633accf97f5ef
#
_entry.id   06c8f9d9befc93314f8633accf97f5ef
#
_cell.length_a   1.000
_cell.length_b   1.000
_cell.length_c   1.000
_cell.angle_alpha   90.00
_cell.angle_beta   90.00
_cell.angle_gamma   90.00
#
_symmetry.space_group_name_H-M   'P 1'
#
loop_
_entity.id
_entity.type
_entity.pdbx_description
1 polymer ?
#
loop_
_entity_poly.entity_id
_entity_poly.type
_entity_poly.pdbx_seq_one_letter_code
_entity_poly.pdbx_strand_id
1 'polypeptide(L)'
;LHDALPIFRLGVTVLTQPYISGTRAFGVTMILEGKPCIVITDMNKKYHKLWINLLHELYHVINDFDILENLLYHISDSENPELLLNEERADKFALDALVNPTIQKELSRIVALPYKMNQLANKLNVDVSILYGIYLETLPKGEKKNKEFAKYGGMLKSSDIAVRRVEFDAVPKHSLNGAIDKMKKELFRISV
;
A
#
# COMPACT_ATOMS: atom_id res chain seq x y z
N LEU A 1 8.95 -9.20 -1.50
CA LEU A 1 7.58 -9.39 -2.02
C LEU A 1 7.42 -10.76 -2.69
N HIS A 2 7.86 -11.86 -2.05
CA HIS A 2 7.52 -13.21 -2.53
C HIS A 2 5.99 -13.39 -2.66
N ASP A 3 5.23 -12.70 -1.83
CA ASP A 3 3.77 -12.79 -1.77
C ASP A 3 3.07 -11.97 -2.87
N ALA A 4 3.77 -11.11 -3.61
CA ALA A 4 3.22 -10.38 -4.77
C ALA A 4 3.42 -11.14 -6.11
N LEU A 5 4.09 -12.29 -6.12
CA LEU A 5 4.25 -13.12 -7.33
C LEU A 5 2.92 -13.51 -7.99
N PRO A 6 1.83 -13.84 -7.26
CA PRO A 6 0.54 -14.10 -7.88
C PRO A 6 0.00 -12.89 -8.64
N ILE A 7 0.14 -11.68 -8.08
CA ILE A 7 -0.31 -10.43 -8.71
C ILE A 7 0.49 -10.15 -9.99
N PHE A 8 1.80 -10.34 -9.94
CA PHE A 8 2.66 -10.21 -11.11
C PHE A 8 2.28 -11.20 -12.24
N ARG A 9 1.92 -12.46 -11.88
CA ARG A 9 1.45 -13.45 -12.87
C ARG A 9 0.13 -13.07 -13.52
N LEU A 10 -0.68 -12.22 -12.89
CA LEU A 10 -1.90 -11.64 -13.45
C LEU A 10 -1.62 -10.39 -14.32
N GLY A 11 -0.34 -10.05 -14.53
CA GLY A 11 0.06 -8.93 -15.38
C GLY A 11 0.17 -7.59 -14.67
N VAL A 12 0.04 -7.53 -13.34
CA VAL A 12 0.20 -6.30 -12.55
C VAL A 12 1.62 -6.22 -12.01
N THR A 13 2.35 -5.18 -12.39
CA THR A 13 3.69 -4.90 -11.84
C THR A 13 3.56 -4.21 -10.48
N VAL A 14 4.25 -4.71 -9.45
CA VAL A 14 4.27 -4.10 -8.12
C VAL A 14 5.70 -3.72 -7.76
N LEU A 15 5.91 -2.45 -7.46
CA LEU A 15 7.18 -1.89 -7.04
C LEU A 15 7.04 -1.32 -5.62
N THR A 16 8.14 -1.30 -4.87
CA THR A 16 8.20 -0.60 -3.60
C THR A 16 9.21 0.53 -3.69
N GLN A 17 8.80 1.70 -3.22
CA GLN A 17 9.63 2.90 -3.14
C GLN A 17 9.80 3.29 -1.67
N PRO A 18 11.04 3.49 -1.18
CA PRO A 18 11.22 4.11 0.14
C PRO A 18 10.50 5.44 0.21
N TYR A 19 9.83 5.68 1.33
CA TYR A 19 9.10 6.93 1.52
C TYR A 19 10.02 8.17 1.36
N ILE A 20 9.57 9.09 0.53
CA ILE A 20 10.22 10.39 0.34
C ILE A 20 9.49 11.40 1.21
N SER A 21 10.22 12.00 2.16
CA SER A 21 9.64 12.98 3.08
C SER A 21 8.95 14.13 2.34
N GLY A 22 7.73 14.44 2.76
CA GLY A 22 6.92 15.51 2.18
C GLY A 22 6.01 15.11 1.02
N THR A 23 6.11 13.86 0.48
CA THR A 23 5.24 13.44 -0.63
C THR A 23 3.85 13.01 -0.20
N ARG A 24 3.67 12.55 1.05
CA ARG A 24 2.42 11.99 1.60
C ARG A 24 1.77 10.86 0.79
N ALA A 25 2.42 10.39 -0.28
CA ALA A 25 1.89 9.33 -1.11
C ALA A 25 2.00 7.96 -0.41
N PHE A 26 0.89 7.24 -0.30
CA PHE A 26 0.85 5.86 0.19
C PHE A 26 1.10 4.88 -0.94
N GLY A 27 0.55 5.17 -2.11
CA GLY A 27 0.70 4.41 -3.31
C GLY A 27 0.48 5.27 -4.56
N VAL A 28 0.87 4.71 -5.68
CA VAL A 28 0.65 5.28 -7.01
C VAL A 28 0.26 4.16 -7.95
N THR A 29 -0.84 4.32 -8.65
CA THR A 29 -1.25 3.41 -9.72
C THR A 29 -1.20 4.10 -11.08
N MET A 30 -0.66 3.42 -12.06
CA MET A 30 -0.55 3.89 -13.44
C MET A 30 -0.71 2.75 -14.43
N ILE A 31 -1.09 3.08 -15.66
CA ILE A 31 -1.11 2.14 -16.77
C ILE A 31 0.04 2.48 -17.72
N LEU A 32 0.98 1.57 -17.87
CA LEU A 32 2.14 1.71 -18.74
C LEU A 32 2.02 0.73 -19.91
N GLU A 33 1.85 1.24 -21.12
CA GLU A 33 1.68 0.40 -22.33
C GLU A 33 0.58 -0.67 -22.17
N GLY A 34 -0.57 -0.28 -21.61
CA GLY A 34 -1.70 -1.17 -21.35
C GLY A 34 -1.51 -2.13 -20.15
N LYS A 35 -0.43 -1.98 -19.36
CA LYS A 35 -0.14 -2.84 -18.21
C LYS A 35 -0.21 -2.06 -16.91
N PRO A 36 -0.95 -2.55 -15.92
CA PRO A 36 -1.01 -1.91 -14.61
C PRO A 36 0.33 -1.97 -13.89
N CYS A 37 0.72 -0.85 -13.31
CA CYS A 37 1.89 -0.72 -12.45
C CYS A 37 1.48 -0.04 -11.13
N ILE A 38 1.75 -0.70 -10.03
CA ILE A 38 1.51 -0.19 -8.67
C ILE A 38 2.85 0.10 -8.02
N VAL A 39 3.03 1.30 -7.51
CA VAL A 39 4.18 1.68 -6.68
C VAL A 39 3.69 1.95 -5.27
N ILE A 40 4.20 1.22 -4.28
CA ILE A 40 3.81 1.37 -2.87
C ILE A 40 4.97 2.00 -2.10
N THR A 41 4.66 2.97 -1.23
CA THR A 41 5.64 3.54 -0.32
C THR A 41 5.62 2.85 1.04
N ASP A 42 6.75 2.85 1.74
CA ASP A 42 6.86 2.37 3.12
C ASP A 42 6.64 3.49 4.15
N MET A 43 5.83 4.48 3.84
CA MET A 43 5.61 5.70 4.63
C MET A 43 5.41 5.42 6.13
N ASN A 44 4.62 4.43 6.46
CA ASN A 44 4.32 4.09 7.86
C ASN A 44 5.28 3.04 8.46
N LYS A 45 6.19 2.48 7.66
CA LYS A 45 7.13 1.40 8.04
C LYS A 45 6.48 0.24 8.81
N LYS A 46 5.23 -0.09 8.48
CA LYS A 46 4.46 -1.17 9.12
C LYS A 46 3.99 -2.18 8.08
N TYR A 47 4.18 -3.47 8.39
CA TYR A 47 3.90 -4.58 7.48
C TYR A 47 2.43 -4.62 7.05
N HIS A 48 1.48 -4.49 7.98
CA HIS A 48 0.05 -4.46 7.65
C HIS A 48 -0.31 -3.30 6.72
N LYS A 49 0.36 -2.14 6.86
CA LYS A 49 0.12 -0.98 5.99
C LYS A 49 0.54 -1.23 4.55
N LEU A 50 1.64 -1.96 4.31
CA LEU A 50 2.01 -2.36 2.95
C LEU A 50 0.90 -3.17 2.28
N TRP A 51 0.30 -4.11 3.02
CA TRP A 51 -0.78 -4.93 2.49
C TRP A 51 -2.06 -4.14 2.24
N ILE A 52 -2.44 -3.26 3.18
CA ILE A 52 -3.59 -2.37 3.01
C ILE A 52 -3.39 -1.50 1.77
N ASN A 53 -2.24 -0.84 1.65
CA ASN A 53 -1.94 0.03 0.51
C ASN A 53 -1.91 -0.78 -0.82
N LEU A 54 -1.31 -1.97 -0.84
CA LEU A 54 -1.30 -2.81 -2.03
C LEU A 54 -2.70 -3.17 -2.50
N LEU A 55 -3.57 -3.57 -1.59
CA LEU A 55 -4.94 -3.95 -1.92
C LEU A 55 -5.81 -2.74 -2.28
N HIS A 56 -5.53 -1.58 -1.69
CA HIS A 56 -6.13 -0.31 -2.07
C HIS A 56 -5.82 0.03 -3.54
N GLU A 57 -4.54 0.05 -3.91
CA GLU A 57 -4.11 0.30 -5.31
C GLU A 57 -4.64 -0.78 -6.27
N LEU A 58 -4.70 -2.03 -5.82
CA LEU A 58 -5.26 -3.12 -6.62
C LEU A 58 -6.76 -2.92 -6.89
N TYR A 59 -7.50 -2.33 -5.95
CA TYR A 59 -8.90 -1.95 -6.17
C TYR A 59 -9.03 -1.02 -7.39
N HIS A 60 -8.18 0.01 -7.48
CA HIS A 60 -8.18 0.93 -8.60
C HIS A 60 -7.82 0.24 -9.93
N VAL A 61 -6.84 -0.66 -9.92
CA VAL A 61 -6.53 -1.47 -11.10
C VAL A 61 -7.75 -2.28 -11.58
N ILE A 62 -8.54 -2.85 -10.67
CA ILE A 62 -9.66 -3.72 -11.01
C ILE A 62 -10.90 -2.93 -11.42
N ASN A 63 -11.20 -1.83 -10.72
CA ASN A 63 -12.49 -1.14 -10.83
C ASN A 63 -12.42 0.15 -11.63
N ASP A 64 -11.24 0.76 -11.74
CA ASP A 64 -11.07 2.09 -12.31
C ASP A 64 -10.11 2.08 -13.52
N PHE A 65 -9.87 0.89 -14.12
CA PHE A 65 -8.89 0.70 -15.19
C PHE A 65 -9.11 1.66 -16.36
N ASP A 66 -10.33 1.79 -16.85
CA ASP A 66 -10.67 2.66 -17.99
C ASP A 66 -10.37 4.15 -17.70
N ILE A 67 -10.52 4.55 -16.44
CA ILE A 67 -10.18 5.91 -15.99
C ILE A 67 -8.65 6.05 -15.93
N LEU A 68 -7.96 5.06 -15.37
CA LEU A 68 -6.51 5.05 -15.23
C LEU A 68 -5.78 5.06 -16.57
N GLU A 69 -6.33 4.42 -17.62
CA GLU A 69 -5.75 4.48 -18.97
C GLU A 69 -5.68 5.89 -19.55
N ASN A 70 -6.59 6.77 -19.12
CA ASN A 70 -6.63 8.17 -19.54
C ASN A 70 -5.88 9.12 -18.60
N LEU A 71 -5.35 8.60 -17.47
CA LEU A 71 -4.54 9.34 -16.52
C LEU A 71 -3.07 8.98 -16.69
N LEU A 72 -2.17 9.95 -16.51
CA LEU A 72 -0.74 9.67 -16.45
C LEU A 72 -0.41 8.79 -15.24
N TYR A 73 -1.03 9.06 -14.11
CA TYR A 73 -0.93 8.32 -12.85
C TYR A 73 -2.03 8.75 -11.90
N HIS A 74 -2.35 7.90 -10.95
CA HIS A 74 -3.19 8.19 -9.80
C HIS A 74 -2.35 8.08 -8.52
N ILE A 75 -2.43 9.08 -7.65
CA ILE A 75 -1.77 9.07 -6.34
C ILE A 75 -2.84 8.95 -5.27
N SER A 76 -2.77 7.90 -4.48
CA SER A 76 -3.62 7.75 -3.30
C SER A 76 -3.07 8.61 -2.16
N ASP A 77 -3.76 9.72 -1.92
CA ASP A 77 -3.46 10.68 -0.86
C ASP A 77 -4.76 10.97 -0.07
N SER A 78 -4.63 11.02 1.25
CA SER A 78 -5.76 11.23 2.16
C SER A 78 -6.34 12.65 2.14
N GLU A 79 -5.72 13.60 1.44
CA GLU A 79 -6.04 15.02 1.55
C GLU A 79 -6.56 15.65 0.23
N ASN A 80 -6.65 14.91 -0.87
CA ASN A 80 -7.06 15.49 -2.15
C ASN A 80 -8.48 15.05 -2.55
N PRO A 81 -9.53 15.88 -2.31
CA PRO A 81 -10.92 15.53 -2.60
C PRO A 81 -11.28 15.59 -4.10
N GLU A 82 -10.38 16.06 -4.96
CA GLU A 82 -10.62 16.16 -6.42
C GLU A 82 -10.32 14.86 -7.17
N LEU A 83 -10.00 13.79 -6.44
CA LEU A 83 -9.73 12.49 -7.05
C LEU A 83 -11.02 11.94 -7.68
N LEU A 84 -10.92 11.61 -8.98
CA LEU A 84 -12.01 11.01 -9.77
C LEU A 84 -12.37 9.60 -9.28
N LEU A 85 -11.53 9.01 -8.43
CA LEU A 85 -11.62 7.64 -7.96
C LEU A 85 -12.21 7.57 -6.55
N ASN A 86 -12.89 6.47 -6.26
CA ASN A 86 -13.56 6.31 -4.97
C ASN A 86 -12.64 5.71 -3.91
N GLU A 87 -11.88 6.56 -3.22
CA GLU A 87 -10.93 6.20 -2.17
C GLU A 87 -11.58 5.44 -1.00
N GLU A 88 -12.80 5.82 -0.59
CA GLU A 88 -13.50 5.13 0.51
C GLU A 88 -13.82 3.68 0.17
N ARG A 89 -14.16 3.39 -1.09
CA ARG A 89 -14.40 2.02 -1.55
C ARG A 89 -13.10 1.23 -1.63
N ALA A 90 -12.02 1.85 -2.07
CA ALA A 90 -10.70 1.24 -2.12
C ALA A 90 -10.20 0.90 -0.71
N ASP A 91 -10.33 1.82 0.24
CA ASP A 91 -9.99 1.60 1.66
C ASP A 91 -10.80 0.45 2.25
N LYS A 92 -12.12 0.46 2.02
CA LYS A 92 -12.99 -0.60 2.51
C LYS A 92 -12.64 -1.95 1.88
N PHE A 93 -12.42 -2.00 0.58
CA PHE A 93 -12.01 -3.22 -0.13
C PHE A 93 -10.70 -3.78 0.45
N ALA A 94 -9.71 -2.94 0.67
CA ALA A 94 -8.42 -3.35 1.20
C ALA A 94 -8.53 -4.03 2.57
N LEU A 95 -9.33 -3.47 3.47
CA LEU A 95 -9.58 -4.05 4.79
C LEU A 95 -10.37 -5.36 4.69
N ASP A 96 -11.44 -5.37 3.90
CA ASP A 96 -12.34 -6.51 3.78
C ASP A 96 -11.68 -7.72 3.07
N ALA A 97 -10.77 -7.45 2.13
CA ALA A 97 -9.99 -8.48 1.44
C ALA A 97 -8.94 -9.14 2.35
N LEU A 98 -8.32 -8.37 3.26
CA LEU A 98 -7.36 -8.92 4.22
C LEU A 98 -8.05 -9.73 5.31
N VAL A 99 -9.14 -9.22 5.83
CA VAL A 99 -9.88 -9.85 6.93
C VAL A 99 -11.37 -9.59 6.75
N ASN A 100 -12.14 -10.64 6.56
CA ASN A 100 -13.59 -10.56 6.39
C ASN A 100 -14.25 -9.68 7.48
N PRO A 101 -15.24 -8.83 7.13
CA PRO A 101 -15.91 -7.92 8.08
C PRO A 101 -16.49 -8.58 9.34
N THR A 102 -16.94 -9.82 9.23
CA THR A 102 -17.42 -10.58 10.40
C THR A 102 -16.28 -10.83 11.38
N ILE A 103 -15.11 -11.22 10.87
CA ILE A 103 -13.92 -11.47 11.67
C ILE A 103 -13.38 -10.17 12.24
N GLN A 104 -13.40 -9.06 11.48
CA GLN A 104 -12.98 -7.75 11.99
C GLN A 104 -13.74 -7.37 13.27
N LYS A 105 -15.05 -7.64 13.33
CA LYS A 105 -15.88 -7.40 14.53
C LYS A 105 -15.48 -8.29 15.72
N GLU A 106 -14.98 -9.50 15.45
CA GLU A 106 -14.51 -10.41 16.51
C GLU A 106 -13.15 -9.99 17.09
N LEU A 107 -12.31 -9.29 16.30
CA LEU A 107 -10.98 -8.89 16.76
C LEU A 107 -11.02 -8.12 18.08
N SER A 108 -12.00 -7.22 18.27
CA SER A 108 -12.16 -6.46 19.51
C SER A 108 -12.38 -7.33 20.75
N ARG A 109 -12.93 -8.54 20.57
CA ARG A 109 -13.21 -9.48 21.67
C ARG A 109 -12.00 -10.34 22.03
N ILE A 110 -11.11 -10.58 21.07
CA ILE A 110 -9.99 -11.51 21.23
C ILE A 110 -8.62 -10.83 21.25
N VAL A 111 -8.52 -9.53 20.90
CA VAL A 111 -7.24 -8.80 20.78
C VAL A 111 -6.39 -8.86 22.05
N ALA A 112 -7.02 -8.94 23.22
CA ALA A 112 -6.33 -9.08 24.51
C ALA A 112 -5.83 -10.52 24.80
N LEU A 113 -6.13 -11.49 23.93
CA LEU A 113 -5.81 -12.91 24.07
C LEU A 113 -4.84 -13.36 22.96
N PRO A 114 -3.51 -13.21 23.16
CA PRO A 114 -2.52 -13.48 22.11
C PRO A 114 -2.64 -14.87 21.49
N TYR A 115 -2.98 -15.89 22.27
CA TYR A 115 -3.15 -17.25 21.77
C TYR A 115 -4.30 -17.35 20.76
N LYS A 116 -5.43 -16.65 21.01
CA LYS A 116 -6.57 -16.60 20.08
C LYS A 116 -6.23 -15.82 18.81
N MET A 117 -5.49 -14.72 18.93
CA MET A 117 -5.00 -13.96 17.80
C MET A 117 -4.09 -14.82 16.90
N ASN A 118 -3.15 -15.57 17.49
CA ASN A 118 -2.28 -16.49 16.74
C ASN A 118 -3.09 -17.63 16.11
N GLN A 119 -4.06 -18.22 16.82
CA GLN A 119 -4.91 -19.28 16.29
C GLN A 119 -5.71 -18.77 15.07
N LEU A 120 -6.28 -17.58 15.17
CA LEU A 120 -7.00 -16.95 14.07
C LEU A 120 -6.07 -16.62 12.89
N ALA A 121 -4.88 -16.08 13.13
CA ALA A 121 -3.89 -15.78 12.11
C ALA A 121 -3.49 -17.05 11.33
N ASN A 122 -3.24 -18.15 12.03
CA ASN A 122 -2.94 -19.44 11.41
C ASN A 122 -4.12 -19.96 10.57
N LYS A 123 -5.35 -19.83 11.08
CA LYS A 123 -6.57 -20.23 10.35
C LYS A 123 -6.74 -19.44 9.05
N LEU A 124 -6.41 -18.17 9.06
CA LEU A 124 -6.51 -17.25 7.90
C LEU A 124 -5.26 -17.29 7.01
N ASN A 125 -4.22 -18.01 7.44
CA ASN A 125 -2.91 -18.03 6.78
C ASN A 125 -2.31 -16.62 6.58
N VAL A 126 -2.43 -15.77 7.59
CA VAL A 126 -1.86 -14.42 7.62
C VAL A 126 -0.92 -14.24 8.80
N ASP A 127 -0.02 -13.28 8.72
CA ASP A 127 0.80 -12.91 9.87
C ASP A 127 -0.07 -12.25 10.96
N VAL A 128 0.16 -12.60 12.23
CA VAL A 128 -0.65 -12.09 13.34
C VAL A 128 -0.58 -10.57 13.48
N SER A 129 0.53 -9.95 13.05
CA SER A 129 0.66 -8.48 13.06
C SER A 129 -0.33 -7.79 12.12
N ILE A 130 -0.80 -8.47 11.05
CA ILE A 130 -1.87 -7.98 10.18
C ILE A 130 -3.17 -7.86 10.96
N LEU A 131 -3.53 -8.87 11.76
CA LEU A 131 -4.75 -8.84 12.56
C LEU A 131 -4.74 -7.71 13.61
N TYR A 132 -3.60 -7.52 14.30
CA TYR A 132 -3.44 -6.38 15.20
C TYR A 132 -3.53 -5.05 14.46
N GLY A 133 -2.92 -4.97 13.27
CA GLY A 133 -2.99 -3.78 12.42
C GLY A 133 -4.43 -3.46 11.99
N ILE A 134 -5.17 -4.44 11.46
CA ILE A 134 -6.58 -4.28 11.07
C ILE A 134 -7.44 -3.84 12.26
N TYR A 135 -7.27 -4.47 13.43
CA TYR A 135 -7.98 -4.02 14.63
C TYR A 135 -7.76 -2.54 14.92
N LEU A 136 -6.51 -2.08 14.88
CA LEU A 136 -6.17 -0.68 15.15
C LEU A 136 -6.68 0.26 14.07
N GLU A 137 -6.70 -0.16 12.79
CA GLU A 137 -7.20 0.67 11.69
C GLU A 137 -8.74 0.82 11.72
N THR A 138 -9.46 -0.20 12.15
CA THR A 138 -10.93 -0.16 12.25
C THR A 138 -11.44 0.68 13.43
N LEU A 139 -10.56 1.10 14.34
CA LEU A 139 -10.95 1.97 15.46
C LEU A 139 -11.18 3.42 14.98
N PRO A 140 -12.23 4.08 15.48
CA PRO A 140 -12.46 5.50 15.19
C PRO A 140 -11.30 6.35 15.71
N LYS A 141 -10.94 7.38 14.95
CA LYS A 141 -9.90 8.36 15.36
C LYS A 141 -10.27 8.96 16.71
N GLY A 142 -9.26 9.16 17.58
CA GLY A 142 -9.42 9.78 18.89
C GLY A 142 -8.67 9.07 20.01
N GLU A 143 -8.98 9.46 21.24
CA GLU A 143 -8.25 9.01 22.44
C GLU A 143 -8.26 7.48 22.60
N LYS A 144 -9.37 6.83 22.30
CA LYS A 144 -9.47 5.36 22.34
C LYS A 144 -8.47 4.69 21.40
N LYS A 145 -8.37 5.16 20.13
CA LYS A 145 -7.40 4.61 19.16
C LYS A 145 -5.98 4.80 19.66
N ASN A 146 -5.65 5.95 20.23
CA ASN A 146 -4.31 6.24 20.74
C ASN A 146 -3.95 5.31 21.91
N LYS A 147 -4.88 5.05 22.84
CA LYS A 147 -4.69 4.10 23.96
C LYS A 147 -4.46 2.66 23.47
N GLU A 148 -5.27 2.22 22.51
CA GLU A 148 -5.13 0.88 21.93
C GLU A 148 -3.82 0.76 21.13
N PHE A 149 -3.41 1.82 20.44
CA PHE A 149 -2.13 1.85 19.73
C PHE A 149 -0.94 1.77 20.68
N ALA A 150 -0.99 2.47 21.81
CA ALA A 150 0.04 2.36 22.86
C ALA A 150 0.14 0.94 23.41
N LYS A 151 -0.99 0.22 23.52
CA LYS A 151 -1.08 -1.13 24.06
C LYS A 151 -0.62 -2.21 23.07
N TYR A 152 -1.03 -2.11 21.82
CA TYR A 152 -0.82 -3.17 20.81
C TYR A 152 0.13 -2.79 19.68
N GLY A 153 0.59 -1.54 19.62
CA GLY A 153 1.52 -1.08 18.58
C GLY A 153 2.84 -1.87 18.54
N GLY A 154 3.28 -2.41 19.67
CA GLY A 154 4.44 -3.31 19.75
C GLY A 154 4.25 -4.66 19.07
N MET A 155 3.00 -5.07 18.75
CA MET A 155 2.70 -6.30 18.01
C MET A 155 2.80 -6.11 16.49
N LEU A 156 3.00 -4.88 16.03
CA LEU A 156 3.09 -4.56 14.61
C LEU A 156 4.51 -4.77 14.09
N LYS A 157 4.67 -5.61 13.09
CA LYS A 157 5.95 -5.83 12.41
C LYS A 157 6.34 -4.67 11.52
N SER A 158 7.66 -4.48 11.32
CA SER A 158 8.21 -3.57 10.33
C SER A 158 7.90 -4.03 8.90
N SER A 159 7.74 -3.09 7.98
CA SER A 159 7.64 -3.34 6.54
C SER A 159 8.90 -3.96 5.95
N ASP A 160 10.06 -3.78 6.59
CA ASP A 160 11.35 -4.29 6.12
C ASP A 160 11.37 -5.80 5.91
N ILE A 161 10.50 -6.55 6.60
CA ILE A 161 10.38 -8.01 6.42
C ILE A 161 9.86 -8.41 5.04
N ALA A 162 9.14 -7.53 4.35
CA ALA A 162 8.52 -7.80 3.05
C ALA A 162 9.20 -7.06 1.88
N VAL A 163 9.99 -6.04 2.16
CA VAL A 163 10.64 -5.22 1.14
C VAL A 163 12.06 -5.71 0.90
N ARG A 164 12.35 -6.21 -0.32
CA ARG A 164 13.71 -6.45 -0.76
C ARG A 164 14.18 -5.26 -1.58
N ARG A 165 15.33 -4.69 -1.22
CA ARG A 165 16.03 -3.77 -2.09
C ARG A 165 16.62 -4.57 -3.24
N VAL A 166 16.29 -4.18 -4.46
CA VAL A 166 16.96 -4.66 -5.66
C VAL A 166 18.05 -3.63 -5.95
N GLU A 167 19.31 -4.01 -5.77
CA GLU A 167 20.43 -3.22 -6.23
C GLU A 167 20.59 -3.48 -7.72
N PHE A 168 20.39 -2.48 -8.54
CA PHE A 168 20.67 -2.55 -9.96
C PHE A 168 22.15 -2.18 -10.14
N ASP A 169 23.01 -3.17 -10.27
CA ASP A 169 24.43 -2.98 -10.55
C ASP A 169 24.73 -2.32 -11.91
N ALA A 170 23.71 -2.12 -12.73
CA ALA A 170 23.89 -1.87 -14.15
C ALA A 170 23.67 -0.41 -14.60
N VAL A 171 23.21 0.51 -13.76
CA VAL A 171 23.03 1.90 -14.18
C VAL A 171 23.94 2.80 -13.37
N PRO A 172 25.06 3.30 -13.93
CA PRO A 172 25.88 4.29 -13.25
C PRO A 172 24.98 5.49 -12.85
N LYS A 173 25.05 5.92 -11.57
CA LYS A 173 24.24 7.05 -11.07
C LYS A 173 24.30 8.30 -11.97
N HIS A 174 25.42 8.49 -12.67
CA HIS A 174 25.60 9.55 -13.65
C HIS A 174 24.75 9.40 -14.92
N SER A 175 24.43 8.17 -15.36
CA SER A 175 23.60 7.97 -16.56
C SER A 175 22.12 8.19 -16.29
N LEU A 176 21.65 7.86 -15.08
CA LEU A 176 20.25 8.10 -14.70
C LEU A 176 19.97 9.61 -14.53
N ASN A 177 20.86 10.34 -13.86
CA ASN A 177 20.75 11.79 -13.74
C ASN A 177 20.84 12.48 -15.11
N GLY A 178 21.72 12.03 -16.00
CA GLY A 178 21.79 12.52 -17.37
C GLY A 178 20.54 12.24 -18.20
N ALA A 179 19.91 11.07 -18.03
CA ALA A 179 18.64 10.74 -18.66
C ALA A 179 17.49 11.59 -18.11
N ILE A 180 17.42 11.80 -16.79
CA ILE A 180 16.43 12.66 -16.14
C ILE A 180 16.60 14.12 -16.59
N ASP A 181 17.81 14.62 -16.65
CA ASP A 181 18.08 16.00 -17.11
C ASP A 181 17.77 16.19 -18.58
N LYS A 182 17.97 15.15 -19.41
CA LYS A 182 17.59 15.16 -20.81
C LYS A 182 16.06 15.17 -20.96
N MET A 183 15.34 14.32 -20.21
CA MET A 183 13.88 14.30 -20.18
C MET A 183 13.30 15.64 -19.69
N LYS A 184 13.87 16.25 -18.63
CA LYS A 184 13.45 17.57 -18.17
C LYS A 184 13.63 18.62 -19.26
N LYS A 185 14.76 18.65 -19.96
CA LYS A 185 15.01 19.57 -21.07
C LYS A 185 14.05 19.39 -22.23
N GLU A 186 13.66 18.16 -22.52
CA GLU A 186 12.67 17.85 -23.58
C GLU A 186 11.25 18.27 -23.16
N LEU A 187 10.84 17.99 -21.94
CA LEU A 187 9.53 18.38 -21.39
C LEU A 187 9.38 19.91 -21.29
N PHE A 188 10.43 20.63 -20.91
CA PHE A 188 10.41 22.10 -20.81
C PHE A 188 10.62 22.82 -22.16
N ARG A 189 11.00 22.12 -23.23
CA ARG A 189 11.09 22.70 -24.58
C ARG A 189 9.76 22.80 -25.31
N ILE A 190 8.73 22.15 -24.82
CA ILE A 190 7.38 22.17 -25.41
C ILE A 190 6.54 23.35 -24.86
N SER A 191 7.09 24.17 -24.00
CA SER A 191 6.40 25.28 -23.33
C SER A 191 6.91 26.68 -23.76
N VAL A 192 7.33 26.84 -25.02
CA VAL A 192 7.60 28.17 -25.60
C VAL A 192 6.99 28.27 -26.97
#